data_088a4d4bc5584a17ad7d2820695926ee
#
_entry.id   088a4d4bc5584a17ad7d2820695926ee
#
_cell.length_a   1.000
_cell.length_b   1.000
_cell.length_c   1.000
_cell.angle_alpha   90.00
_cell.angle_beta   90.00
_cell.angle_gamma   90.00
#
_symmetry.space_group_name_H-M   'P 1'
#
loop_
_entity.id
_entity.type
_entity.pdbx_description
1 polymer ?
#
loop_
_entity_poly.entity_id
_entity_poly.type
_entity_poly.pdbx_seq_one_letter_code
_entity_poly.pdbx_strand_id
1 'polypeptide(L)'
;MSEGRLQERLLRRFEGVIDPWQDTEQDVLPREAWAFILYFARQAKGPFLLLLIAGGLAGAVDAALYWSLGWLIDLLESTEPERLFADHWPVIAGFILLVFVVRSAVMIGSAILEQQVIVPSFFSLVRWQAFRRVIEQPYAFYQNDFAGRIATKIMQGGEAVGDFIINILQTIWSFLTFIVLTLTILVSLDPLLGVVVALWFLGYAAIIRFLLPEIRRAGRETADQRSIFNGRLVDAFTNIMAVKLFDSGRREHAYVREGLANFLAAAARLTRAITSVRAAVNLLNGAMMGAVAAIALWSWSQGGISTGAIAAAMGLVFRLNQMSGWMMFNINGLIRNYATVQDATRTISVRPAIQDAPGAITLARARGELLFDNVTFRYGEGQKVIENFSLHIRPGERVALVGPSGAGKTTIVNLALRLFDVEQGRILLDGHDIRSITQASLRAQFGVVSQEPMLMHRSIRDNIAYGRPGASEEEIIAAARRARAHEFILSVSDPRGRRGYDAHVGERGVKLSGGQRQRIAIARMILKDAPILILDEATSALDSDVEAAIQENLAALMQGKTVIAIAHRLSTIAALDRLIVIDEGRIVEEGTHAELVAAGGLYAQLWKRQSGGFLAERLAAE
;
A
#
# COMPACT_ATOMS: atom_id res chain seq x y z
N MET A 1 37.75 9.14 -9.63
CA MET A 1 37.11 7.85 -9.34
C MET A 1 37.34 7.32 -7.91
N SER A 2 38.33 7.79 -7.14
CA SER A 2 38.61 7.33 -5.75
C SER A 2 37.78 8.07 -4.69
N GLU A 3 37.51 9.35 -4.85
CA GLU A 3 36.77 10.17 -3.88
C GLU A 3 35.28 9.79 -3.75
N GLY A 4 34.60 9.50 -4.86
CA GLY A 4 33.21 9.05 -4.83
C GLY A 4 32.99 7.73 -4.07
N ARG A 5 33.97 6.82 -4.08
CA ARG A 5 33.91 5.54 -3.34
C ARG A 5 34.11 5.72 -1.83
N LEU A 6 34.90 6.72 -1.41
CA LEU A 6 35.10 7.01 0.00
C LEU A 6 33.84 7.63 0.61
N GLN A 7 33.25 8.59 -0.06
CA GLN A 7 31.99 9.22 0.33
C GLN A 7 30.85 8.19 0.41
N GLU A 8 30.73 7.32 -0.59
CA GLU A 8 29.73 6.25 -0.61
C GLU A 8 29.92 5.26 0.56
N ARG A 9 31.16 4.89 0.90
CA ARG A 9 31.45 4.00 2.05
C ARG A 9 31.12 4.65 3.39
N LEU A 10 31.34 5.96 3.54
CA LEU A 10 31.01 6.70 4.75
C LEU A 10 29.49 6.80 4.93
N LEU A 11 28.75 7.14 3.85
CA LEU A 11 27.30 7.29 3.92
C LEU A 11 26.59 5.94 4.17
N ARG A 12 27.06 4.85 3.59
CA ARG A 12 26.52 3.49 3.84
C ARG A 12 26.56 3.05 5.31
N ARG A 13 27.45 3.62 6.15
CA ARG A 13 27.45 3.33 7.59
C ARG A 13 26.23 3.90 8.31
N PHE A 14 25.65 4.97 7.79
CA PHE A 14 24.47 5.60 8.36
C PHE A 14 23.18 4.89 7.92
N GLU A 15 23.17 4.26 6.75
CA GLU A 15 22.00 3.55 6.19
C GLU A 15 21.60 2.33 7.04
N GLY A 16 22.54 1.72 7.80
CA GLY A 16 22.31 0.54 8.65
C GLY A 16 21.89 0.83 10.09
N VAL A 17 21.65 2.10 10.47
CA VAL A 17 21.29 2.47 11.84
C VAL A 17 19.89 2.01 12.24
N ILE A 18 18.97 1.99 11.29
CA ILE A 18 17.61 1.46 11.46
C ILE A 18 17.51 0.21 10.59
N ASP A 19 17.16 -0.93 11.19
CA ASP A 19 16.89 -2.15 10.42
C ASP A 19 15.48 -2.07 9.80
N PRO A 20 15.36 -1.93 8.47
CA PRO A 20 14.05 -1.86 7.80
C PRO A 20 13.29 -3.19 7.83
N TRP A 21 13.96 -4.30 8.14
CA TRP A 21 13.40 -5.65 8.16
C TRP A 21 12.99 -6.11 9.55
N GLN A 22 13.14 -5.25 10.55
CA GLN A 22 12.77 -5.56 11.93
C GLN A 22 11.31 -6.01 12.01
N ASP A 23 11.08 -7.14 12.64
CA ASP A 23 9.76 -7.67 12.91
C ASP A 23 9.09 -6.96 14.10
N THR A 24 7.79 -6.93 14.09
CA THR A 24 7.00 -6.43 15.20
C THR A 24 6.47 -7.60 16.02
N GLU A 25 6.52 -7.48 17.35
CA GLU A 25 5.91 -8.45 18.27
C GLU A 25 4.39 -8.28 18.38
N GLN A 26 3.84 -7.17 17.90
CA GLN A 26 2.41 -6.89 18.00
C GLN A 26 1.62 -7.52 16.85
N ASP A 27 0.58 -8.28 17.16
CA ASP A 27 -0.31 -8.91 16.18
C ASP A 27 -1.17 -7.92 15.41
N VAL A 28 -1.47 -6.76 15.98
CA VAL A 28 -2.31 -5.73 15.35
C VAL A 28 -1.67 -4.37 15.50
N LEU A 29 -1.51 -3.65 14.38
CA LEU A 29 -1.05 -2.28 14.37
C LEU A 29 -2.13 -1.32 14.91
N PRO A 30 -1.75 -0.21 15.59
CA PRO A 30 -2.71 0.74 16.13
C PRO A 30 -3.64 1.32 15.04
N ARG A 31 -4.93 1.45 15.35
CA ARG A 31 -5.94 1.98 14.40
C ARG A 31 -5.95 3.51 14.35
N GLU A 32 -5.66 4.17 15.47
CA GLU A 32 -5.61 5.63 15.52
C GLU A 32 -4.30 6.14 14.91
N ALA A 33 -4.39 7.14 14.04
CA ALA A 33 -3.24 7.67 13.32
C ALA A 33 -2.13 8.14 14.26
N TRP A 34 -2.49 8.81 15.38
CA TRP A 34 -1.49 9.27 16.36
C TRP A 34 -0.79 8.11 17.07
N ALA A 35 -1.55 7.10 17.51
CA ALA A 35 -0.99 5.91 18.13
C ALA A 35 -0.10 5.12 17.15
N PHE A 36 -0.49 5.07 15.87
CA PHE A 36 0.28 4.46 14.79
C PHE A 36 1.63 5.18 14.57
N ILE A 37 1.62 6.52 14.49
CA ILE A 37 2.83 7.32 14.36
C ILE A 37 3.76 7.09 15.56
N LEU A 38 3.23 7.14 16.79
CA LEU A 38 4.02 6.92 18.00
C LEU A 38 4.57 5.49 18.09
N TYR A 39 3.81 4.50 17.65
CA TYR A 39 4.26 3.10 17.59
C TYR A 39 5.53 2.96 16.77
N PHE A 40 5.54 3.53 15.55
CA PHE A 40 6.72 3.50 14.70
C PHE A 40 7.85 4.41 15.20
N ALA A 41 7.54 5.60 15.69
CA ALA A 41 8.53 6.51 16.27
C ALA A 41 9.33 5.85 17.40
N ARG A 42 8.67 5.01 18.21
CA ARG A 42 9.32 4.28 19.31
C ARG A 42 10.35 3.25 18.83
N GLN A 43 10.24 2.76 17.60
CA GLN A 43 11.20 1.80 17.02
C GLN A 43 12.50 2.48 16.56
N ALA A 44 12.48 3.81 16.34
CA ALA A 44 13.64 4.60 15.92
C ALA A 44 13.92 5.78 16.88
N LYS A 45 13.82 5.57 18.22
CA LYS A 45 13.96 6.62 19.24
C LYS A 45 15.27 7.39 19.14
N GLY A 46 16.40 6.70 18.94
CA GLY A 46 17.72 7.32 18.90
C GLY A 46 17.85 8.34 17.76
N PRO A 47 17.64 7.95 16.50
CA PRO A 47 17.64 8.87 15.36
C PRO A 47 16.67 10.05 15.50
N PHE A 48 15.45 9.83 16.01
CA PHE A 48 14.49 10.92 16.20
C PHE A 48 14.86 11.86 17.36
N LEU A 49 15.47 11.36 18.43
CA LEU A 49 16.00 12.20 19.50
C LEU A 49 17.16 13.08 18.98
N LEU A 50 18.05 12.51 18.18
CA LEU A 50 19.13 13.27 17.54
C LEU A 50 18.57 14.33 16.58
N LEU A 51 17.52 14.01 15.84
CA LEU A 51 16.86 14.97 14.94
C LEU A 51 16.18 16.11 15.72
N LEU A 52 15.57 15.81 16.86
CA LEU A 52 14.99 16.83 17.77
C LEU A 52 16.08 17.78 18.30
N ILE A 53 17.22 17.24 18.74
CA ILE A 53 18.36 18.04 19.19
C ILE A 53 18.89 18.89 18.04
N ALA A 54 19.11 18.31 16.86
CA ALA A 54 19.58 19.03 15.67
C ALA A 54 18.62 20.15 15.25
N GLY A 55 17.30 19.91 15.28
CA GLY A 55 16.28 20.92 15.00
C GLY A 55 16.32 22.10 15.99
N GLY A 56 16.45 21.81 17.29
CA GLY A 56 16.59 22.84 18.32
C GLY A 56 17.89 23.65 18.14
N LEU A 57 19.02 22.94 17.91
CA LEU A 57 20.30 23.60 17.62
C LEU A 57 20.25 24.46 16.37
N ALA A 58 19.57 24.04 15.31
CA ALA A 58 19.41 24.83 14.08
C ALA A 58 18.72 26.17 14.38
N GLY A 59 17.62 26.15 15.14
CA GLY A 59 16.93 27.39 15.57
C GLY A 59 17.81 28.26 16.47
N ALA A 60 18.57 27.66 17.40
CA ALA A 60 19.46 28.38 18.29
C ALA A 60 20.65 29.02 17.57
N VAL A 61 21.27 28.29 16.64
CA VAL A 61 22.40 28.80 15.83
C VAL A 61 21.93 29.94 14.92
N ASP A 62 20.76 29.86 14.32
CA ASP A 62 20.21 30.95 13.51
C ASP A 62 19.95 32.20 14.39
N ALA A 63 19.42 32.08 15.59
CA ALA A 63 19.24 33.22 16.52
C ALA A 63 20.58 33.81 16.97
N ALA A 64 21.54 32.96 17.34
CA ALA A 64 22.88 33.39 17.74
C ALA A 64 23.64 34.11 16.62
N LEU A 65 23.42 33.70 15.37
CA LEU A 65 24.01 34.35 14.19
C LEU A 65 23.60 35.82 14.09
N TYR A 66 22.30 36.12 14.19
CA TYR A 66 21.80 37.51 14.08
C TYR A 66 22.17 38.35 15.31
N TRP A 67 22.19 37.75 16.49
CA TRP A 67 22.66 38.43 17.70
C TRP A 67 24.15 38.76 17.62
N SER A 68 25.00 37.81 17.19
CA SER A 68 26.44 38.04 17.01
C SER A 68 26.76 39.04 15.91
N LEU A 69 25.92 39.14 14.87
CA LEU A 69 26.05 40.15 13.82
C LEU A 69 25.85 41.56 14.40
N GLY A 70 24.84 41.75 15.26
CA GLY A 70 24.64 43.03 15.95
C GLY A 70 25.83 43.40 16.82
N TRP A 71 26.32 42.46 17.62
CA TRP A 71 27.49 42.68 18.47
C TRP A 71 28.76 43.00 17.61
N LEU A 72 28.94 42.37 16.46
CA LEU A 72 30.02 42.68 15.52
C LEU A 72 29.93 44.14 15.01
N ILE A 73 28.72 44.64 14.72
CA ILE A 73 28.53 46.03 14.29
C ILE A 73 28.92 47.02 15.41
N ASP A 74 28.48 46.76 16.64
CA ASP A 74 28.88 47.59 17.81
C ASP A 74 30.38 47.58 18.01
N LEU A 75 31.05 46.45 17.79
CA LEU A 75 32.50 46.32 17.87
C LEU A 75 33.19 47.19 16.77
N LEU A 76 32.67 47.16 15.54
CA LEU A 76 33.22 47.97 14.43
C LEU A 76 33.05 49.46 14.67
N GLU A 77 31.95 49.89 15.31
CA GLU A 77 31.68 51.28 15.63
C GLU A 77 32.57 51.81 16.77
N SER A 78 32.91 50.94 17.71
CA SER A 78 33.69 51.30 18.91
C SER A 78 35.22 51.16 18.74
N THR A 79 35.72 50.55 17.63
CA THR A 79 37.13 50.19 17.46
C THR A 79 37.73 50.88 16.23
N GLU A 80 38.92 51.43 16.34
CA GLU A 80 39.69 51.97 15.20
C GLU A 80 40.06 50.84 14.23
N PRO A 81 39.87 51.04 12.88
CA PRO A 81 40.10 49.97 11.91
C PRO A 81 41.46 49.31 11.97
N GLU A 82 42.50 50.05 12.34
CA GLU A 82 43.90 49.57 12.45
C GLU A 82 44.10 48.61 13.63
N ARG A 83 43.30 48.73 14.68
CA ARG A 83 43.38 47.93 15.92
C ARG A 83 42.43 46.76 15.96
N LEU A 84 41.45 46.68 15.06
CA LEU A 84 40.38 45.69 15.04
C LEU A 84 40.92 44.26 15.13
N PHE A 85 41.85 43.91 14.28
CA PHE A 85 42.42 42.57 14.25
C PHE A 85 43.44 42.31 15.38
N ALA A 86 44.14 43.36 15.86
CA ALA A 86 45.09 43.21 16.99
C ALA A 86 44.39 42.93 18.32
N ASP A 87 43.30 43.66 18.60
CA ASP A 87 42.65 43.63 19.88
C ASP A 87 41.49 42.63 19.96
N HIS A 88 40.83 42.36 18.79
CA HIS A 88 39.56 41.61 18.79
C HIS A 88 39.56 40.36 17.87
N TRP A 89 40.75 39.85 17.46
CA TRP A 89 40.83 38.64 16.62
C TRP A 89 40.11 37.41 17.20
N PRO A 90 40.07 37.15 18.53
CA PRO A 90 39.35 35.97 19.06
C PRO A 90 37.87 36.03 18.79
N VAL A 91 37.29 37.20 18.82
CA VAL A 91 35.88 37.44 18.59
C VAL A 91 35.53 37.25 17.12
N ILE A 92 36.32 37.81 16.22
CA ILE A 92 36.18 37.62 14.77
C ILE A 92 36.32 36.14 14.44
N ALA A 93 37.30 35.46 15.04
CA ALA A 93 37.50 34.03 14.91
C ALA A 93 36.28 33.23 15.43
N GLY A 94 35.73 33.65 16.59
CA GLY A 94 34.50 33.05 17.15
C GLY A 94 33.29 33.20 16.25
N PHE A 95 33.10 34.36 15.60
CA PHE A 95 32.02 34.56 14.62
C PHE A 95 32.21 33.67 13.38
N ILE A 96 33.44 33.63 12.83
CA ILE A 96 33.77 32.75 11.70
C ILE A 96 33.54 31.28 12.08
N LEU A 97 33.95 30.86 13.29
CA LEU A 97 33.72 29.52 13.80
C LEU A 97 32.22 29.20 13.89
N LEU A 98 31.43 30.12 14.41
CA LEU A 98 29.98 29.96 14.51
C LEU A 98 29.34 29.77 13.13
N VAL A 99 29.67 30.64 12.17
CA VAL A 99 29.07 30.63 10.83
C VAL A 99 29.55 29.44 9.99
N PHE A 100 30.86 29.22 9.95
CA PHE A 100 31.44 28.24 9.04
C PHE A 100 31.47 26.83 9.63
N VAL A 101 31.80 26.67 10.91
CA VAL A 101 31.95 25.32 11.52
C VAL A 101 30.67 24.88 12.20
N VAL A 102 30.18 25.62 13.21
CA VAL A 102 29.05 25.18 14.04
C VAL A 102 27.78 25.08 13.22
N ARG A 103 27.43 26.14 12.49
CA ARG A 103 26.23 26.16 11.64
C ARG A 103 26.28 25.07 10.58
N SER A 104 27.41 24.93 9.88
CA SER A 104 27.57 23.92 8.84
C SER A 104 27.49 22.50 9.41
N ALA A 105 28.11 22.25 10.57
CA ALA A 105 28.06 20.95 11.23
C ALA A 105 26.62 20.55 11.64
N VAL A 106 25.84 21.51 12.18
CA VAL A 106 24.44 21.28 12.55
C VAL A 106 23.59 20.99 11.30
N MET A 107 23.75 21.79 10.23
CA MET A 107 22.98 21.63 9.00
C MET A 107 23.33 20.32 8.28
N ILE A 108 24.63 20.00 8.14
CA ILE A 108 25.08 18.75 7.51
C ILE A 108 24.68 17.54 8.35
N GLY A 109 24.86 17.60 9.67
CA GLY A 109 24.47 16.54 10.58
C GLY A 109 22.97 16.26 10.52
N SER A 110 22.15 17.30 10.51
CA SER A 110 20.68 17.19 10.34
C SER A 110 20.32 16.56 8.99
N ALA A 111 20.98 17.00 7.90
CA ALA A 111 20.75 16.44 6.57
C ALA A 111 21.15 14.96 6.48
N ILE A 112 22.26 14.54 7.10
CA ILE A 112 22.68 13.14 7.15
C ILE A 112 21.66 12.31 7.93
N LEU A 113 21.21 12.77 9.10
CA LEU A 113 20.19 12.08 9.89
C LEU A 113 18.89 11.90 9.11
N GLU A 114 18.43 12.93 8.44
CA GLU A 114 17.21 12.90 7.64
C GLU A 114 17.39 12.01 6.41
N GLN A 115 18.35 12.32 5.53
CA GLN A 115 18.43 11.75 4.19
C GLN A 115 19.11 10.38 4.14
N GLN A 116 20.00 10.05 5.07
CA GLN A 116 20.75 8.80 5.05
C GLN A 116 20.27 7.79 6.11
N VAL A 117 19.75 8.27 7.24
CA VAL A 117 19.29 7.37 8.33
C VAL A 117 17.78 7.15 8.28
N ILE A 118 16.98 8.23 8.24
CA ILE A 118 15.54 8.13 8.42
C ILE A 118 14.83 7.80 7.10
N VAL A 119 15.03 8.58 6.05
CA VAL A 119 14.30 8.43 4.79
C VAL A 119 14.42 7.02 4.19
N PRO A 120 15.62 6.44 3.97
CA PRO A 120 15.71 5.13 3.34
C PRO A 120 15.24 3.98 4.24
N SER A 121 15.59 4.01 5.52
CA SER A 121 15.42 2.86 6.42
C SER A 121 14.10 2.90 7.17
N PHE A 122 13.74 4.04 7.80
CA PHE A 122 12.51 4.13 8.58
C PHE A 122 11.25 4.07 7.72
N PHE A 123 11.23 4.74 6.54
CA PHE A 123 10.09 4.65 5.62
C PHE A 123 9.89 3.21 5.13
N SER A 124 11.01 2.50 4.89
CA SER A 124 10.98 1.11 4.48
C SER A 124 10.54 0.17 5.61
N LEU A 125 10.93 0.45 6.85
CA LEU A 125 10.45 -0.28 8.04
C LEU A 125 8.92 -0.22 8.15
N VAL A 126 8.34 0.98 8.03
CA VAL A 126 6.88 1.16 8.10
C VAL A 126 6.19 0.40 6.95
N ARG A 127 6.73 0.52 5.73
CA ARG A 127 6.20 -0.19 4.54
C ARG A 127 6.30 -1.70 4.69
N TRP A 128 7.40 -2.21 5.20
CA TRP A 128 7.61 -3.65 5.39
C TRP A 128 6.65 -4.23 6.42
N GLN A 129 6.54 -3.62 7.59
CA GLN A 129 5.61 -4.08 8.63
C GLN A 129 4.15 -3.98 8.17
N ALA A 130 3.79 -2.89 7.45
CA ALA A 130 2.48 -2.74 6.85
C ALA A 130 2.19 -3.84 5.81
N PHE A 131 3.13 -4.12 4.91
CA PHE A 131 3.00 -5.19 3.91
C PHE A 131 2.79 -6.55 4.57
N ARG A 132 3.60 -6.90 5.58
CA ARG A 132 3.47 -8.17 6.31
C ARG A 132 2.11 -8.34 6.93
N ARG A 133 1.54 -7.29 7.52
CA ARG A 133 0.20 -7.36 8.13
C ARG A 133 -0.92 -7.42 7.11
N VAL A 134 -0.75 -6.73 5.99
CA VAL A 134 -1.76 -6.78 4.92
C VAL A 134 -1.79 -8.14 4.25
N ILE A 135 -0.63 -8.78 3.98
CA ILE A 135 -0.62 -10.09 3.30
C ILE A 135 -1.26 -11.22 4.13
N GLU A 136 -1.36 -11.05 5.44
CA GLU A 136 -2.04 -11.98 6.37
C GLU A 136 -3.57 -11.82 6.36
N GLN A 137 -4.11 -10.80 5.67
CA GLN A 137 -5.56 -10.58 5.59
C GLN A 137 -6.26 -11.72 4.82
N PRO A 138 -7.49 -12.06 5.20
CA PRO A 138 -8.27 -13.08 4.51
C PRO A 138 -8.64 -12.65 3.09
N TYR A 139 -8.96 -13.62 2.24
CA TYR A 139 -9.30 -13.39 0.84
C TYR A 139 -10.42 -12.37 0.63
N ALA A 140 -11.43 -12.36 1.51
CA ALA A 140 -12.52 -11.39 1.49
C ALA A 140 -12.05 -9.92 1.54
N PHE A 141 -10.95 -9.63 2.24
CA PHE A 141 -10.38 -8.30 2.30
C PHE A 141 -9.94 -7.80 0.90
N TYR A 142 -9.33 -8.69 0.12
CA TYR A 142 -8.85 -8.36 -1.24
C TYR A 142 -9.96 -8.29 -2.29
N GLN A 143 -11.10 -8.96 -2.04
CA GLN A 143 -12.28 -8.84 -2.93
C GLN A 143 -12.95 -7.47 -2.81
N ASN A 144 -12.86 -6.82 -1.64
CA ASN A 144 -13.52 -5.56 -1.35
C ASN A 144 -12.65 -4.32 -1.65
N ASP A 145 -11.38 -4.50 -2.01
CA ASP A 145 -10.48 -3.40 -2.30
C ASP A 145 -9.57 -3.70 -3.51
N PHE A 146 -9.23 -2.68 -4.29
CA PHE A 146 -8.34 -2.83 -5.44
C PHE A 146 -6.88 -3.00 -4.97
N ALA A 147 -6.17 -3.99 -5.51
CA ALA A 147 -4.76 -4.28 -5.19
C ALA A 147 -3.86 -3.03 -5.32
N GLY A 148 -4.04 -2.24 -6.38
CA GLY A 148 -3.31 -0.98 -6.58
C GLY A 148 -3.58 0.06 -5.50
N ARG A 149 -4.82 0.14 -4.97
CA ARG A 149 -5.18 1.04 -3.86
C ARG A 149 -4.52 0.61 -2.57
N ILE A 150 -4.52 -0.69 -2.26
CA ILE A 150 -3.84 -1.25 -1.08
C ILE A 150 -2.33 -0.97 -1.15
N ALA A 151 -1.69 -1.24 -2.28
CA ALA A 151 -0.27 -0.98 -2.49
C ALA A 151 0.06 0.51 -2.32
N THR A 152 -0.76 1.41 -2.89
CA THR A 152 -0.61 2.86 -2.75
C THR A 152 -0.70 3.29 -1.28
N LYS A 153 -1.65 2.75 -0.50
CA LYS A 153 -1.80 3.06 0.92
C LYS A 153 -0.59 2.62 1.75
N ILE A 154 0.00 1.47 1.46
CA ILE A 154 1.24 1.00 2.10
C ILE A 154 2.38 1.96 1.78
N MET A 155 2.57 2.31 0.51
CA MET A 155 3.68 3.16 0.07
C MET A 155 3.58 4.57 0.63
N GLN A 156 2.41 5.21 0.47
CA GLN A 156 2.17 6.58 0.95
C GLN A 156 2.06 6.66 2.46
N GLY A 157 1.49 5.64 3.12
CA GLY A 157 1.42 5.56 4.57
C GLY A 157 2.79 5.55 5.23
N GLY A 158 3.73 4.75 4.69
CA GLY A 158 5.11 4.70 5.18
C GLY A 158 5.83 6.04 5.05
N GLU A 159 5.67 6.72 3.92
CA GLU A 159 6.23 8.05 3.68
C GLU A 159 5.60 9.12 4.59
N ALA A 160 4.27 9.14 4.68
CA ALA A 160 3.54 10.12 5.47
C ALA A 160 3.86 10.06 6.99
N VAL A 161 4.12 8.87 7.54
CA VAL A 161 4.56 8.72 8.94
C VAL A 161 5.92 9.37 9.16
N GLY A 162 6.89 9.07 8.30
CA GLY A 162 8.23 9.65 8.39
C GLY A 162 8.23 11.16 8.22
N ASP A 163 7.60 11.66 7.16
CA ASP A 163 7.48 13.09 6.89
C ASP A 163 6.77 13.85 8.01
N PHE A 164 5.73 13.24 8.61
CA PHE A 164 5.04 13.84 9.76
C PHE A 164 5.98 14.05 10.94
N ILE A 165 6.77 13.04 11.29
CA ILE A 165 7.71 13.10 12.41
C ILE A 165 8.85 14.08 12.12
N ILE A 166 9.46 14.01 10.91
CA ILE A 166 10.52 14.92 10.48
C ILE A 166 10.04 16.38 10.53
N ASN A 167 8.86 16.68 10.00
CA ASN A 167 8.31 18.03 10.02
C ASN A 167 8.12 18.57 11.43
N ILE A 168 7.66 17.76 12.37
CA ILE A 168 7.52 18.19 13.77
C ILE A 168 8.89 18.42 14.40
N LEU A 169 9.81 17.44 14.31
CA LEU A 169 11.07 17.46 15.07
C LEU A 169 12.11 18.42 14.49
N GLN A 170 12.07 18.64 13.18
CA GLN A 170 13.04 19.51 12.51
C GLN A 170 12.46 20.91 12.24
N THR A 171 11.31 20.99 11.57
CA THR A 171 10.80 22.28 11.09
C THR A 171 10.06 23.06 12.17
N ILE A 172 9.04 22.43 12.79
CA ILE A 172 8.21 23.14 13.79
C ILE A 172 9.03 23.40 15.04
N TRP A 173 9.80 22.43 15.50
CA TRP A 173 10.63 22.56 16.69
C TRP A 173 11.73 23.62 16.52
N SER A 174 12.44 23.65 15.39
CA SER A 174 13.41 24.70 15.07
C SER A 174 12.78 26.10 15.04
N PHE A 175 11.60 26.22 14.46
CA PHE A 175 10.86 27.50 14.43
C PHE A 175 10.46 27.97 15.83
N LEU A 176 9.94 27.07 16.66
CA LEU A 176 9.58 27.40 18.05
C LEU A 176 10.82 27.82 18.87
N THR A 177 11.91 27.10 18.74
CA THR A 177 13.18 27.45 19.39
C THR A 177 13.67 28.83 18.95
N PHE A 178 13.63 29.10 17.64
CA PHE A 178 14.00 30.39 17.08
C PHE A 178 13.12 31.54 17.62
N ILE A 179 11.79 31.36 17.69
CA ILE A 179 10.86 32.37 18.22
C ILE A 179 11.16 32.66 19.69
N VAL A 180 11.33 31.61 20.52
CA VAL A 180 11.60 31.78 21.95
C VAL A 180 12.90 32.55 22.18
N LEU A 181 13.96 32.19 21.45
CA LEU A 181 15.25 32.89 21.55
C LEU A 181 15.17 34.31 21.00
N THR A 182 14.50 34.55 19.87
CA THR A 182 14.26 35.88 19.32
C THR A 182 13.52 36.76 20.32
N LEU A 183 12.46 36.24 20.95
CA LEU A 183 11.71 36.97 21.97
C LEU A 183 12.60 37.32 23.16
N THR A 184 13.39 36.36 23.67
CA THR A 184 14.34 36.57 24.78
C THR A 184 15.35 37.65 24.43
N ILE A 185 15.97 37.60 23.25
CA ILE A 185 16.95 38.59 22.81
C ILE A 185 16.31 39.97 22.68
N LEU A 186 15.16 40.08 22.01
CA LEU A 186 14.49 41.37 21.80
C LEU A 186 14.03 42.00 23.14
N VAL A 187 13.50 41.21 24.09
CA VAL A 187 13.15 41.70 25.40
C VAL A 187 14.39 42.21 26.19
N SER A 188 15.55 41.56 26.00
CA SER A 188 16.79 41.99 26.65
C SER A 188 17.37 43.28 26.06
N LEU A 189 17.05 43.59 24.79
CA LEU A 189 17.45 44.85 24.13
C LEU A 189 16.50 45.98 24.52
N ASP A 190 15.19 45.78 24.31
CA ASP A 190 14.15 46.70 24.72
C ASP A 190 12.83 45.90 24.90
N PRO A 191 12.13 45.99 26.06
CA PRO A 191 10.91 45.25 26.32
C PRO A 191 9.79 45.49 25.28
N LEU A 192 9.72 46.69 24.70
CA LEU A 192 8.71 47.03 23.69
C LEU A 192 8.92 46.23 22.38
N LEU A 193 10.16 45.95 21.99
CA LEU A 193 10.47 45.07 20.86
C LEU A 193 9.93 43.65 21.07
N GLY A 194 10.07 43.15 22.29
CA GLY A 194 9.52 41.86 22.66
C GLY A 194 7.98 41.83 22.59
N VAL A 195 7.32 42.87 23.05
CA VAL A 195 5.84 43.00 22.97
C VAL A 195 5.36 42.96 21.52
N VAL A 196 6.05 43.63 20.58
CA VAL A 196 5.65 43.62 19.16
C VAL A 196 5.72 42.19 18.60
N VAL A 197 6.80 41.44 18.88
CA VAL A 197 6.94 40.05 18.39
C VAL A 197 5.95 39.09 19.06
N ALA A 198 5.65 39.31 20.36
CA ALA A 198 4.60 38.55 21.05
C ALA A 198 3.19 38.80 20.42
N LEU A 199 2.85 40.06 20.13
CA LEU A 199 1.60 40.42 19.44
C LEU A 199 1.56 39.84 18.01
N TRP A 200 2.68 39.89 17.30
CA TRP A 200 2.81 39.23 16.00
C TRP A 200 2.56 37.72 16.07
N PHE A 201 3.13 37.03 17.07
CA PHE A 201 2.90 35.59 17.24
C PHE A 201 1.44 35.27 17.53
N LEU A 202 0.76 36.08 18.37
CA LEU A 202 -0.67 35.92 18.63
C LEU A 202 -1.51 36.18 17.36
N GLY A 203 -1.16 37.21 16.60
CA GLY A 203 -1.79 37.50 15.31
C GLY A 203 -1.60 36.37 14.29
N TYR A 204 -0.39 35.80 14.21
CA TYR A 204 -0.09 34.66 13.36
C TYR A 204 -0.89 33.42 13.77
N ALA A 205 -0.97 33.14 15.07
CA ALA A 205 -1.79 32.05 15.61
C ALA A 205 -3.29 32.27 15.30
N ALA A 206 -3.78 33.52 15.39
CA ALA A 206 -5.15 33.87 15.02
C ALA A 206 -5.42 33.64 13.53
N ILE A 207 -4.52 34.06 12.64
CA ILE A 207 -4.63 33.79 11.19
C ILE A 207 -4.76 32.28 10.94
N ILE A 208 -3.90 31.47 11.55
CA ILE A 208 -3.96 30.00 11.44
C ILE A 208 -5.31 29.49 11.97
N ARG A 209 -5.77 29.95 13.15
CA ARG A 209 -7.00 29.47 13.79
C ARG A 209 -8.26 29.79 12.98
N PHE A 210 -8.32 30.96 12.35
CA PHE A 210 -9.53 31.43 11.68
C PHE A 210 -9.55 31.15 10.17
N LEU A 211 -8.41 31.21 9.48
CA LEU A 211 -8.36 31.05 8.02
C LEU A 211 -7.98 29.64 7.56
N LEU A 212 -7.28 28.86 8.37
CA LEU A 212 -6.90 27.48 8.00
C LEU A 212 -8.10 26.54 7.78
N PRO A 213 -9.22 26.63 8.53
CA PRO A 213 -10.41 25.82 8.28
C PRO A 213 -10.99 26.00 6.86
N GLU A 214 -10.93 27.21 6.31
CA GLU A 214 -11.39 27.50 4.95
C GLU A 214 -10.49 26.81 3.90
N ILE A 215 -9.17 26.89 4.07
CA ILE A 215 -8.21 26.14 3.21
C ILE A 215 -8.49 24.65 3.28
N ARG A 216 -8.74 24.09 4.47
CA ARG A 216 -9.06 22.67 4.64
C ARG A 216 -10.34 22.28 3.91
N ARG A 217 -11.40 23.11 4.00
CA ARG A 217 -12.68 22.87 3.32
C ARG A 217 -12.50 22.88 1.80
N ALA A 218 -11.89 23.96 1.27
CA ALA A 218 -11.62 24.09 -0.16
C ALA A 218 -10.65 23.00 -0.67
N GLY A 219 -9.70 22.59 0.15
CA GLY A 219 -8.78 21.49 -0.16
C GLY A 219 -9.48 20.15 -0.29
N ARG A 220 -10.42 19.81 0.60
CA ARG A 220 -11.24 18.60 0.50
C ARG A 220 -12.08 18.61 -0.77
N GLU A 221 -12.78 19.68 -1.04
CA GLU A 221 -13.60 19.83 -2.25
C GLU A 221 -12.76 19.67 -3.53
N THR A 222 -11.55 20.25 -3.55
CA THR A 222 -10.61 20.10 -4.67
C THR A 222 -10.15 18.64 -4.82
N ALA A 223 -9.89 17.94 -3.73
CA ALA A 223 -9.51 16.53 -3.75
C ALA A 223 -10.66 15.65 -4.27
N ASP A 224 -11.90 15.92 -3.86
CA ASP A 224 -13.09 15.19 -4.31
C ASP A 224 -13.31 15.37 -5.82
N GLN A 225 -13.26 16.62 -6.31
CA GLN A 225 -13.41 16.92 -7.74
C GLN A 225 -12.26 16.34 -8.58
N ARG A 226 -11.03 16.33 -8.05
CA ARG A 226 -9.89 15.67 -8.68
C ARG A 226 -10.11 14.16 -8.79
N SER A 227 -10.66 13.52 -7.76
CA SER A 227 -10.98 12.09 -7.76
C SER A 227 -12.02 11.75 -8.82
N ILE A 228 -13.09 12.54 -8.91
CA ILE A 228 -14.14 12.39 -9.94
C ILE A 228 -13.54 12.55 -11.34
N PHE A 229 -12.74 13.59 -11.56
CA PHE A 229 -12.07 13.82 -12.84
C PHE A 229 -11.12 12.66 -13.22
N ASN A 230 -10.30 12.20 -12.29
CA ASN A 230 -9.43 11.04 -12.51
C ASN A 230 -10.25 9.77 -12.81
N GLY A 231 -11.39 9.57 -12.13
CA GLY A 231 -12.31 8.46 -12.41
C GLY A 231 -12.81 8.48 -13.85
N ARG A 232 -13.21 9.65 -14.37
CA ARG A 232 -13.63 9.80 -15.79
C ARG A 232 -12.51 9.48 -16.77
N LEU A 233 -11.26 9.90 -16.47
CA LEU A 233 -10.11 9.55 -17.32
C LEU A 233 -9.81 8.05 -17.31
N VAL A 234 -9.83 7.43 -16.14
CA VAL A 234 -9.59 5.99 -16.00
C VAL A 234 -10.67 5.20 -16.73
N ASP A 235 -11.94 5.60 -16.61
CA ASP A 235 -13.05 4.96 -17.30
C ASP A 235 -12.88 5.04 -18.84
N ALA A 236 -12.60 6.22 -19.38
CA ALA A 236 -12.36 6.41 -20.81
C ALA A 236 -11.20 5.56 -21.33
N PHE A 237 -10.08 5.47 -20.60
CA PHE A 237 -8.93 4.67 -21.04
C PHE A 237 -9.12 3.17 -20.84
N THR A 238 -9.79 2.75 -19.79
CA THR A 238 -10.12 1.34 -19.55
C THR A 238 -11.05 0.80 -20.63
N ASN A 239 -12.01 1.62 -21.05
CA ASN A 239 -12.98 1.28 -22.07
C ASN A 239 -12.65 1.87 -23.45
N ILE A 240 -11.36 2.12 -23.73
CA ILE A 240 -10.92 2.83 -24.95
C ILE A 240 -11.44 2.18 -26.25
N MET A 241 -11.59 0.85 -26.25
CA MET A 241 -12.15 0.13 -27.40
C MET A 241 -13.61 0.53 -27.64
N ALA A 242 -14.42 0.64 -26.58
CA ALA A 242 -15.81 1.10 -26.69
C ALA A 242 -15.86 2.56 -27.17
N VAL A 243 -15.02 3.43 -26.63
CA VAL A 243 -14.92 4.82 -27.10
C VAL A 243 -14.56 4.88 -28.58
N LYS A 244 -13.58 4.07 -29.03
CA LYS A 244 -13.18 4.02 -30.45
C LYS A 244 -14.24 3.45 -31.38
N LEU A 245 -15.05 2.50 -30.89
CA LEU A 245 -16.07 1.85 -31.72
C LEU A 245 -17.39 2.63 -31.79
N PHE A 246 -17.80 3.27 -30.70
CA PHE A 246 -19.15 3.82 -30.56
C PHE A 246 -19.21 5.35 -30.46
N ASP A 247 -18.09 6.03 -30.19
CA ASP A 247 -18.00 7.48 -30.12
C ASP A 247 -16.92 8.03 -31.06
N SER A 248 -17.26 9.11 -31.76
CA SER A 248 -16.29 9.88 -32.54
C SER A 248 -15.33 10.72 -31.69
N GLY A 249 -15.32 10.51 -30.39
CA GLY A 249 -14.52 11.24 -29.38
C GLY A 249 -15.18 12.54 -28.89
N ARG A 250 -16.20 13.07 -29.56
CA ARG A 250 -16.83 14.36 -29.19
C ARG A 250 -17.59 14.32 -27.87
N ARG A 251 -18.33 13.27 -27.61
CA ARG A 251 -19.10 13.08 -26.36
C ARG A 251 -18.15 12.86 -25.19
N GLU A 252 -17.17 11.99 -25.39
CA GLU A 252 -16.17 11.69 -24.36
C GLU A 252 -15.34 12.94 -24.01
N HIS A 253 -14.91 13.73 -25.01
CA HIS A 253 -14.25 15.01 -24.77
C HIS A 253 -15.11 15.97 -23.96
N ALA A 254 -16.42 16.07 -24.23
CA ALA A 254 -17.34 16.92 -23.49
C ALA A 254 -17.48 16.46 -22.02
N TYR A 255 -17.61 15.15 -21.79
CA TYR A 255 -17.74 14.54 -20.48
C TYR A 255 -16.49 14.74 -19.61
N VAL A 256 -15.31 14.51 -20.17
CA VAL A 256 -14.05 14.75 -19.50
C VAL A 256 -13.81 16.24 -19.25
N ARG A 257 -14.14 17.12 -20.21
CA ARG A 257 -14.03 18.58 -20.10
C ARG A 257 -14.91 19.13 -18.97
N GLU A 258 -16.12 18.62 -18.80
CA GLU A 258 -17.00 19.01 -17.68
C GLU A 258 -16.35 18.66 -16.32
N GLY A 259 -15.80 17.43 -16.18
CA GLY A 259 -15.09 17.03 -14.98
C GLY A 259 -13.89 17.92 -14.68
N LEU A 260 -13.11 18.27 -15.71
CA LEU A 260 -11.98 19.19 -15.60
C LEU A 260 -12.45 20.60 -15.19
N ALA A 261 -13.54 21.10 -15.75
CA ALA A 261 -14.09 22.43 -15.40
C ALA A 261 -14.51 22.50 -13.92
N ASN A 262 -15.15 21.46 -13.41
CA ASN A 262 -15.53 21.35 -12.00
C ASN A 262 -14.30 21.30 -11.08
N PHE A 263 -13.29 20.51 -11.44
CA PHE A 263 -12.01 20.49 -10.73
C PHE A 263 -11.33 21.87 -10.72
N LEU A 264 -11.25 22.56 -11.87
CA LEU A 264 -10.66 23.89 -11.97
C LEU A 264 -11.42 24.93 -11.11
N ALA A 265 -12.76 24.87 -11.07
CA ALA A 265 -13.56 25.76 -10.23
C ALA A 265 -13.27 25.53 -8.73
N ALA A 266 -13.13 24.26 -8.29
CA ALA A 266 -12.76 23.94 -6.92
C ALA A 266 -11.32 24.38 -6.61
N ALA A 267 -10.37 24.13 -7.51
CA ALA A 267 -8.98 24.56 -7.38
C ALA A 267 -8.86 26.08 -7.28
N ALA A 268 -9.65 26.84 -8.04
CA ALA A 268 -9.70 28.29 -7.97
C ALA A 268 -10.20 28.82 -6.60
N ARG A 269 -11.13 28.12 -5.95
CA ARG A 269 -11.55 28.46 -4.58
C ARG A 269 -10.43 28.23 -3.57
N LEU A 270 -9.73 27.10 -3.68
CA LEU A 270 -8.58 26.78 -2.84
C LEU A 270 -7.45 27.80 -3.00
N THR A 271 -7.08 28.13 -4.24
CA THR A 271 -6.01 29.12 -4.49
C THR A 271 -6.36 30.50 -3.98
N ARG A 272 -7.64 30.94 -4.07
CA ARG A 272 -8.11 32.18 -3.47
C ARG A 272 -7.97 32.19 -1.94
N ALA A 273 -8.38 31.11 -1.28
CA ALA A 273 -8.21 30.98 0.17
C ALA A 273 -6.72 31.02 0.58
N ILE A 274 -5.83 30.34 -0.16
CA ILE A 274 -4.38 30.40 0.07
C ILE A 274 -3.85 31.82 -0.12
N THR A 275 -4.30 32.53 -1.16
CA THR A 275 -3.89 33.90 -1.44
C THR A 275 -4.33 34.86 -0.33
N SER A 276 -5.56 34.73 0.20
CA SER A 276 -6.05 35.52 1.32
C SER A 276 -5.19 35.34 2.57
N VAL A 277 -4.82 34.10 2.89
CA VAL A 277 -3.94 33.81 4.03
C VAL A 277 -2.55 34.40 3.81
N ARG A 278 -1.97 34.23 2.62
CA ARG A 278 -0.68 34.85 2.27
C ARG A 278 -0.70 36.36 2.41
N ALA A 279 -1.76 37.01 1.94
CA ALA A 279 -1.90 38.45 2.07
C ALA A 279 -1.98 38.86 3.56
N ALA A 280 -2.78 38.17 4.37
CA ALA A 280 -2.89 38.45 5.81
C ALA A 280 -1.54 38.27 6.54
N VAL A 281 -0.82 37.20 6.27
CA VAL A 281 0.52 36.94 6.84
C VAL A 281 1.51 38.01 6.41
N ASN A 282 1.55 38.38 5.12
CA ASN A 282 2.45 39.43 4.62
C ASN A 282 2.16 40.80 5.25
N LEU A 283 0.88 41.17 5.42
CA LEU A 283 0.50 42.42 6.09
C LEU A 283 0.93 42.37 7.57
N LEU A 284 0.70 41.29 8.27
CA LEU A 284 1.12 41.10 9.66
C LEU A 284 2.66 41.20 9.80
N ASN A 285 3.41 40.54 8.90
CA ASN A 285 4.85 40.61 8.85
C ASN A 285 5.36 42.04 8.57
N GLY A 286 4.76 42.72 7.62
CA GLY A 286 5.08 44.12 7.31
C GLY A 286 4.82 45.06 8.51
N ALA A 287 3.70 44.89 9.20
CA ALA A 287 3.39 45.64 10.42
C ALA A 287 4.40 45.37 11.55
N MET A 288 4.79 44.11 11.77
CA MET A 288 5.84 43.73 12.73
C MET A 288 7.16 44.40 12.39
N MET A 289 7.62 44.28 11.14
CA MET A 289 8.89 44.85 10.70
C MET A 289 8.90 46.38 10.85
N GLY A 290 7.82 47.05 10.43
CA GLY A 290 7.69 48.49 10.57
C GLY A 290 7.68 48.94 12.04
N ALA A 291 6.92 48.24 12.89
CA ALA A 291 6.86 48.56 14.33
C ALA A 291 8.20 48.34 15.04
N VAL A 292 8.88 47.20 14.76
CA VAL A 292 10.23 46.93 15.32
C VAL A 292 11.22 47.99 14.85
N ALA A 293 11.23 48.37 13.56
CA ALA A 293 12.10 49.41 13.05
C ALA A 293 11.84 50.76 13.72
N ALA A 294 10.57 51.18 13.84
CA ALA A 294 10.19 52.44 14.46
C ALA A 294 10.57 52.51 15.96
N ILE A 295 10.28 51.44 16.73
CA ILE A 295 10.64 51.36 18.15
C ILE A 295 12.15 51.32 18.32
N ALA A 296 12.88 50.53 17.52
CA ALA A 296 14.32 50.41 17.60
C ALA A 296 15.00 51.78 17.31
N LEU A 297 14.57 52.48 16.27
CA LEU A 297 15.07 53.84 15.96
C LEU A 297 14.72 54.85 17.04
N TRP A 298 13.51 54.80 17.62
CA TRP A 298 13.11 55.65 18.72
C TRP A 298 13.95 55.39 19.99
N SER A 299 14.11 54.10 20.40
CA SER A 299 14.89 53.71 21.54
C SER A 299 16.40 54.09 21.38
N TRP A 300 16.96 53.92 20.17
CA TRP A 300 18.30 54.38 19.83
C TRP A 300 18.41 55.91 19.95
N SER A 301 17.44 56.69 19.47
CA SER A 301 17.49 58.15 19.56
C SER A 301 17.47 58.68 21.02
N GLN A 302 16.97 57.87 21.96
CA GLN A 302 17.02 58.11 23.40
C GLN A 302 18.27 57.56 24.07
N GLY A 303 19.20 56.93 23.32
CA GLY A 303 20.40 56.28 23.85
C GLY A 303 20.11 54.97 24.57
N GLY A 304 18.94 54.36 24.39
CA GLY A 304 18.54 53.12 25.05
C GLY A 304 19.15 51.85 24.45
N ILE A 305 19.43 51.84 23.15
CA ILE A 305 20.05 50.69 22.45
C ILE A 305 21.16 51.15 21.51
N SER A 306 22.07 50.22 21.13
CA SER A 306 23.16 50.48 20.21
C SER A 306 22.73 50.30 18.75
N THR A 307 23.58 50.78 17.80
CA THR A 307 23.38 50.57 16.36
C THR A 307 23.39 49.10 15.98
N GLY A 308 24.26 48.30 16.62
CA GLY A 308 24.31 46.85 16.44
C GLY A 308 23.05 46.16 17.01
N ALA A 309 22.45 46.68 18.08
CA ALA A 309 21.17 46.18 18.58
C ALA A 309 20.03 46.38 17.56
N ILE A 310 20.00 47.51 16.82
CA ILE A 310 19.04 47.71 15.72
C ILE A 310 19.27 46.64 14.63
N ALA A 311 20.52 46.42 14.24
CA ALA A 311 20.87 45.43 13.20
C ALA A 311 20.48 44.00 13.62
N ALA A 312 20.73 43.62 14.89
CA ALA A 312 20.33 42.34 15.45
C ALA A 312 18.80 42.18 15.44
N ALA A 313 18.05 43.19 15.92
CA ALA A 313 16.60 43.18 15.96
C ALA A 313 16.00 43.05 14.57
N MET A 314 16.46 43.83 13.62
CA MET A 314 16.00 43.76 12.24
C MET A 314 16.35 42.43 11.57
N GLY A 315 17.55 41.90 11.78
CA GLY A 315 17.97 40.58 11.28
C GLY A 315 17.08 39.44 11.79
N LEU A 316 16.80 39.40 13.10
CA LEU A 316 15.91 38.41 13.74
C LEU A 316 14.49 38.49 13.17
N VAL A 317 13.94 39.69 13.00
CA VAL A 317 12.59 39.91 12.46
C VAL A 317 12.52 39.57 10.96
N PHE A 318 13.58 39.87 10.17
CA PHE A 318 13.68 39.42 8.79
C PHE A 318 13.65 37.89 8.69
N ARG A 319 14.36 37.21 9.57
CA ARG A 319 14.38 35.74 9.62
C ARG A 319 13.00 35.18 10.01
N LEU A 320 12.32 35.78 10.97
CA LEU A 320 10.93 35.43 11.31
C LEU A 320 9.99 35.58 10.11
N ASN A 321 10.12 36.66 9.37
CA ASN A 321 9.34 36.89 8.14
C ASN A 321 9.54 35.75 7.12
N GLN A 322 10.80 35.36 6.84
CA GLN A 322 11.11 34.25 5.93
C GLN A 322 10.52 32.92 6.45
N MET A 323 10.73 32.62 7.73
CA MET A 323 10.27 31.36 8.33
C MET A 323 8.74 31.27 8.39
N SER A 324 8.04 32.37 8.66
CA SER A 324 6.57 32.40 8.76
C SER A 324 5.88 32.02 7.45
N GLY A 325 6.40 32.49 6.32
CA GLY A 325 5.90 32.12 5.00
C GLY A 325 6.06 30.62 4.70
N TRP A 326 7.18 30.07 5.10
CA TRP A 326 7.48 28.65 4.90
C TRP A 326 6.71 27.73 5.87
N MET A 327 6.50 28.19 7.09
CA MET A 327 5.76 27.47 8.12
C MET A 327 4.32 27.16 7.69
N MET A 328 3.64 28.09 7.00
CA MET A 328 2.31 27.87 6.47
C MET A 328 2.24 26.68 5.51
N PHE A 329 3.26 26.52 4.67
CA PHE A 329 3.38 25.40 3.75
C PHE A 329 3.60 24.07 4.51
N ASN A 330 4.45 24.08 5.53
CA ASN A 330 4.75 22.89 6.34
C ASN A 330 3.55 22.46 7.20
N ILE A 331 2.78 23.38 7.76
CA ILE A 331 1.53 23.05 8.49
C ILE A 331 0.53 22.35 7.56
N ASN A 332 0.37 22.80 6.32
CA ASN A 332 -0.49 22.13 5.35
C ASN A 332 0.05 20.72 5.00
N GLY A 333 1.36 20.58 4.86
CA GLY A 333 2.03 19.27 4.67
C GLY A 333 1.74 18.33 5.83
N LEU A 334 1.88 18.81 7.06
CA LEU A 334 1.63 18.05 8.28
C LEU A 334 0.19 17.51 8.36
N ILE A 335 -0.79 18.38 8.06
CA ILE A 335 -2.21 18.00 8.04
C ILE A 335 -2.49 16.95 6.98
N ARG A 336 -1.91 17.12 5.79
CA ARG A 336 -2.04 16.15 4.69
C ARG A 336 -1.42 14.82 5.07
N ASN A 337 -0.21 14.81 5.62
CA ASN A 337 0.48 13.58 6.03
C ASN A 337 -0.32 12.87 7.13
N TYR A 338 -0.86 13.59 8.12
CA TYR A 338 -1.72 13.01 9.14
C TYR A 338 -2.97 12.36 8.54
N ALA A 339 -3.63 13.03 7.59
CA ALA A 339 -4.80 12.48 6.90
C ALA A 339 -4.44 11.23 6.07
N THR A 340 -3.27 11.21 5.41
CA THR A 340 -2.76 10.05 4.68
C THR A 340 -2.50 8.87 5.63
N VAL A 341 -1.89 9.12 6.80
CA VAL A 341 -1.73 8.09 7.83
C VAL A 341 -3.08 7.56 8.31
N GLN A 342 -4.04 8.45 8.57
CA GLN A 342 -5.39 8.07 8.99
C GLN A 342 -6.11 7.19 7.94
N ASP A 343 -5.95 7.48 6.64
CA ASP A 343 -6.50 6.63 5.58
C ASP A 343 -5.77 5.30 5.49
N ALA A 344 -4.45 5.30 5.60
CA ALA A 344 -3.63 4.08 5.58
C ALA A 344 -3.98 3.14 6.75
N THR A 345 -4.15 3.67 7.98
CA THR A 345 -4.48 2.85 9.17
C THR A 345 -5.82 2.14 9.04
N ARG A 346 -6.80 2.73 8.36
CA ARG A 346 -8.11 2.10 8.09
C ARG A 346 -8.00 0.80 7.30
N THR A 347 -6.95 0.67 6.50
CA THR A 347 -6.69 -0.53 5.68
C THR A 347 -5.65 -1.44 6.30
N ILE A 348 -4.55 -0.87 6.83
CA ILE A 348 -3.39 -1.62 7.33
C ILE A 348 -3.63 -2.18 8.74
N SER A 349 -4.38 -1.47 9.58
CA SER A 349 -4.57 -1.82 11.00
C SER A 349 -5.86 -2.61 11.26
N VAL A 350 -6.38 -3.28 10.22
CA VAL A 350 -7.53 -4.18 10.36
C VAL A 350 -7.06 -5.52 10.91
N ARG A 351 -7.74 -6.02 11.93
CA ARG A 351 -7.47 -7.37 12.44
C ARG A 351 -7.96 -8.39 11.41
N PRO A 352 -7.13 -9.40 11.03
CA PRO A 352 -7.58 -10.46 10.13
C PRO A 352 -8.79 -11.18 10.71
N ALA A 353 -9.87 -11.30 9.92
CA ALA A 353 -11.10 -11.94 10.34
C ALA A 353 -10.93 -13.46 10.53
N ILE A 354 -10.01 -14.08 9.79
CA ILE A 354 -9.68 -15.51 9.88
C ILE A 354 -8.25 -15.62 10.38
N GLN A 355 -8.08 -16.22 11.55
CA GLN A 355 -6.78 -16.45 12.19
C GLN A 355 -6.64 -17.93 12.56
N ASP A 356 -5.43 -18.39 12.68
CA ASP A 356 -5.16 -19.72 13.22
C ASP A 356 -5.50 -19.72 14.72
N ALA A 357 -6.22 -20.74 15.17
CA ALA A 357 -6.57 -20.87 16.57
C ALA A 357 -5.31 -21.12 17.42
N PRO A 358 -5.25 -20.64 18.68
CA PRO A 358 -4.18 -21.04 19.59
C PRO A 358 -4.13 -22.57 19.69
N GLY A 359 -2.99 -23.17 19.41
CA GLY A 359 -2.81 -24.62 19.40
C GLY A 359 -3.34 -25.32 18.14
N ALA A 360 -3.59 -24.59 17.04
CA ALA A 360 -3.95 -25.18 15.76
C ALA A 360 -2.93 -26.24 15.31
N ILE A 361 -3.44 -27.37 14.87
CA ILE A 361 -2.59 -28.52 14.45
C ILE A 361 -2.05 -28.35 13.04
N THR A 362 -0.90 -28.94 12.78
CA THR A 362 -0.32 -29.03 11.44
C THR A 362 -0.49 -30.45 10.91
N LEU A 363 -1.25 -30.61 9.82
CA LEU A 363 -1.40 -31.90 9.15
C LEU A 363 -0.22 -32.18 8.22
N ALA A 364 0.42 -33.33 8.34
CA ALA A 364 1.52 -33.70 7.44
C ALA A 364 0.98 -34.03 6.03
N ARG A 365 0.09 -35.01 5.90
CA ARG A 365 -0.62 -35.37 4.65
C ARG A 365 -1.99 -35.92 5.01
N ALA A 366 -3.03 -35.39 4.40
CA ALA A 366 -4.39 -35.85 4.58
C ALA A 366 -4.67 -37.11 3.76
N ARG A 367 -5.60 -37.95 4.25
CA ARG A 367 -6.19 -39.05 3.46
C ARG A 367 -7.18 -38.53 2.44
N GLY A 368 -7.78 -37.38 2.71
CA GLY A 368 -8.67 -36.66 1.80
C GLY A 368 -10.16 -36.91 2.05
N GLU A 369 -10.56 -37.27 3.28
CA GLU A 369 -11.96 -37.31 3.67
C GLU A 369 -12.47 -35.90 3.97
N LEU A 370 -13.54 -35.45 3.31
CA LEU A 370 -14.18 -34.16 3.55
C LEU A 370 -15.62 -34.35 3.98
N LEU A 371 -15.97 -33.74 5.11
CA LEU A 371 -17.34 -33.74 5.61
C LEU A 371 -17.82 -32.29 5.87
N PHE A 372 -18.83 -31.88 5.13
CA PHE A 372 -19.63 -30.69 5.42
C PHE A 372 -20.80 -31.12 6.30
N ASP A 373 -20.92 -30.58 7.52
CA ASP A 373 -21.91 -30.95 8.51
C ASP A 373 -22.79 -29.72 8.82
N ASN A 374 -24.00 -29.70 8.25
CA ASN A 374 -25.02 -28.65 8.41
C ASN A 374 -24.49 -27.23 8.15
N VAL A 375 -23.72 -27.02 7.09
CA VAL A 375 -23.06 -25.76 6.77
C VAL A 375 -24.07 -24.73 6.29
N THR A 376 -24.04 -23.53 6.92
CA THR A 376 -24.77 -22.34 6.48
C THR A 376 -23.78 -21.19 6.32
N PHE A 377 -23.90 -20.44 5.23
CA PHE A 377 -22.99 -19.34 4.91
C PHE A 377 -23.65 -18.24 4.07
N ARG A 378 -23.26 -16.99 4.32
CA ARG A 378 -23.54 -15.80 3.50
C ARG A 378 -22.31 -14.93 3.32
N TYR A 379 -22.28 -14.14 2.27
CA TYR A 379 -21.26 -13.10 2.07
C TYR A 379 -21.73 -11.79 2.72
N GLY A 380 -20.99 -11.32 3.73
CA GLY A 380 -21.32 -10.08 4.45
C GLY A 380 -22.75 -10.13 5.05
N GLU A 381 -23.52 -9.04 4.86
CA GLU A 381 -24.91 -8.94 5.32
C GLU A 381 -25.95 -9.38 4.26
N GLY A 382 -25.49 -10.03 3.17
CA GLY A 382 -26.33 -10.45 2.06
C GLY A 382 -27.22 -11.66 2.36
N GLN A 383 -27.90 -12.16 1.32
CA GLN A 383 -28.69 -13.40 1.42
C GLN A 383 -27.79 -14.61 1.66
N LYS A 384 -28.36 -15.65 2.28
CA LYS A 384 -27.68 -16.94 2.46
C LYS A 384 -27.41 -17.56 1.08
N VAL A 385 -26.15 -17.93 0.86
CA VAL A 385 -25.70 -18.57 -0.39
C VAL A 385 -25.65 -20.09 -0.22
N ILE A 386 -25.39 -20.57 1.00
CA ILE A 386 -25.41 -21.98 1.38
C ILE A 386 -26.29 -22.12 2.60
N GLU A 387 -27.22 -23.09 2.60
CA GLU A 387 -28.15 -23.28 3.69
C GLU A 387 -28.32 -24.76 4.02
N ASN A 388 -28.00 -25.16 5.28
CA ASN A 388 -28.08 -26.51 5.80
C ASN A 388 -27.42 -27.55 4.88
N PHE A 389 -26.28 -27.21 4.30
CA PHE A 389 -25.58 -28.05 3.35
C PHE A 389 -24.79 -29.14 4.07
N SER A 390 -25.09 -30.42 3.77
CA SER A 390 -24.37 -31.58 4.30
C SER A 390 -23.91 -32.46 3.16
N LEU A 391 -22.57 -32.72 3.10
CA LEU A 391 -21.96 -33.53 2.05
C LEU A 391 -20.78 -34.30 2.65
N HIS A 392 -20.74 -35.59 2.44
CA HIS A 392 -19.61 -36.45 2.79
C HIS A 392 -18.89 -36.94 1.53
N ILE A 393 -17.62 -36.62 1.39
CA ILE A 393 -16.75 -37.08 0.32
C ILE A 393 -15.71 -38.02 0.90
N ARG A 394 -15.65 -39.25 0.41
CA ARG A 394 -14.77 -40.30 0.91
C ARG A 394 -13.35 -40.11 0.37
N PRO A 395 -12.30 -40.62 1.06
CA PRO A 395 -10.94 -40.64 0.54
C PRO A 395 -10.86 -41.29 -0.86
N GLY A 396 -10.27 -40.60 -1.81
CA GLY A 396 -10.12 -41.07 -3.19
C GLY A 396 -11.38 -40.98 -4.05
N GLU A 397 -12.50 -40.49 -3.53
CA GLU A 397 -13.75 -40.30 -4.28
C GLU A 397 -13.66 -39.09 -5.21
N ARG A 398 -14.20 -39.21 -6.41
CA ARG A 398 -14.25 -38.14 -7.42
C ARG A 398 -15.67 -37.64 -7.56
N VAL A 399 -15.92 -36.43 -7.07
CA VAL A 399 -17.26 -35.82 -7.00
C VAL A 399 -17.35 -34.61 -7.93
N ALA A 400 -18.45 -34.49 -8.69
CA ALA A 400 -18.78 -33.28 -9.44
C ALA A 400 -19.85 -32.46 -8.72
N LEU A 401 -19.61 -31.14 -8.61
CA LEU A 401 -20.62 -30.16 -8.23
C LEU A 401 -21.27 -29.59 -9.50
N VAL A 402 -22.55 -29.84 -9.67
CA VAL A 402 -23.34 -29.44 -10.86
C VAL A 402 -24.47 -28.53 -10.41
N GLY A 403 -24.93 -27.62 -11.27
CA GLY A 403 -26.07 -26.75 -10.99
C GLY A 403 -25.99 -25.42 -11.74
N PRO A 404 -27.05 -24.61 -11.69
CA PRO A 404 -27.10 -23.31 -12.33
C PRO A 404 -25.97 -22.36 -11.89
N SER A 405 -25.76 -21.31 -12.69
CA SER A 405 -24.86 -20.22 -12.25
C SER A 405 -25.44 -19.57 -10.99
N GLY A 406 -24.60 -19.31 -9.98
CA GLY A 406 -25.05 -18.76 -8.70
C GLY A 406 -25.56 -19.78 -7.67
N ALA A 407 -25.64 -21.07 -8.00
CA ALA A 407 -26.11 -22.11 -7.06
C ALA A 407 -25.23 -22.35 -5.83
N GLY A 408 -24.03 -21.73 -5.74
CA GLY A 408 -23.14 -21.84 -4.56
C GLY A 408 -21.94 -22.77 -4.73
N LYS A 409 -21.71 -23.37 -5.93
CA LYS A 409 -20.62 -24.33 -6.18
C LYS A 409 -19.22 -23.79 -5.81
N THR A 410 -18.86 -22.62 -6.30
CA THR A 410 -17.56 -21.96 -5.99
C THR A 410 -17.49 -21.58 -4.51
N THR A 411 -18.62 -21.24 -3.87
CA THR A 411 -18.68 -20.95 -2.43
C THR A 411 -18.31 -22.17 -1.61
N ILE A 412 -18.81 -23.37 -1.94
CA ILE A 412 -18.47 -24.63 -1.25
C ILE A 412 -16.97 -24.88 -1.30
N VAL A 413 -16.35 -24.69 -2.46
CA VAL A 413 -14.90 -24.81 -2.64
C VAL A 413 -14.14 -23.78 -1.79
N ASN A 414 -14.57 -22.52 -1.79
CA ASN A 414 -13.95 -21.48 -0.98
C ASN A 414 -14.04 -21.76 0.52
N LEU A 415 -15.14 -22.36 0.97
CA LEU A 415 -15.32 -22.79 2.37
C LEU A 415 -14.41 -23.98 2.72
N ALA A 416 -14.25 -24.96 1.83
CA ALA A 416 -13.30 -26.08 2.01
C ALA A 416 -11.86 -25.61 2.16
N LEU A 417 -11.46 -24.55 1.40
CA LEU A 417 -10.13 -23.92 1.47
C LEU A 417 -9.99 -22.97 2.67
N ARG A 418 -11.05 -22.82 3.48
CA ARG A 418 -11.12 -21.83 4.57
C ARG A 418 -10.69 -20.44 4.10
N LEU A 419 -11.20 -20.00 2.94
CA LEU A 419 -11.09 -18.61 2.50
C LEU A 419 -12.14 -17.73 3.20
N PHE A 420 -13.18 -18.38 3.73
CA PHE A 420 -14.24 -17.84 4.58
C PHE A 420 -14.55 -18.86 5.68
N ASP A 421 -14.92 -18.40 6.87
CA ASP A 421 -15.44 -19.26 7.94
C ASP A 421 -16.97 -19.39 7.83
N VAL A 422 -17.51 -20.55 8.18
CA VAL A 422 -18.96 -20.84 8.15
C VAL A 422 -19.68 -20.12 9.29
N GLU A 423 -20.95 -19.72 9.07
CA GLU A 423 -21.79 -19.13 10.13
C GLU A 423 -22.33 -20.18 11.07
N GLN A 424 -22.80 -21.31 10.51
CA GLN A 424 -23.31 -22.43 11.25
C GLN A 424 -22.76 -23.73 10.67
N GLY A 425 -22.70 -24.76 11.50
CA GLY A 425 -22.13 -26.03 11.10
C GLY A 425 -20.61 -26.06 11.18
N ARG A 426 -20.03 -27.06 10.54
CA ARG A 426 -18.57 -27.28 10.50
C ARG A 426 -18.16 -28.02 9.25
N ILE A 427 -16.90 -27.88 8.90
CA ILE A 427 -16.25 -28.63 7.82
C ILE A 427 -15.10 -29.42 8.44
N LEU A 428 -15.07 -30.71 8.19
CA LEU A 428 -14.03 -31.58 8.72
C LEU A 428 -13.16 -32.12 7.58
N LEU A 429 -11.87 -32.14 7.83
CA LEU A 429 -10.85 -32.81 6.99
C LEU A 429 -10.25 -33.96 7.80
N ASP A 430 -10.45 -35.20 7.36
CA ASP A 430 -10.02 -36.42 8.06
C ASP A 430 -10.46 -36.43 9.53
N GLY A 431 -11.69 -35.99 9.81
CA GLY A 431 -12.28 -35.92 11.17
C GLY A 431 -11.90 -34.68 11.99
N HIS A 432 -10.97 -33.82 11.50
CA HIS A 432 -10.56 -32.60 12.19
C HIS A 432 -11.32 -31.38 11.63
N ASP A 433 -11.88 -30.54 12.50
CA ASP A 433 -12.48 -29.27 12.08
C ASP A 433 -11.40 -28.38 11.43
N ILE A 434 -11.66 -27.89 10.22
CA ILE A 434 -10.69 -27.07 9.48
C ILE A 434 -10.30 -25.79 10.24
N ARG A 435 -11.11 -25.33 11.21
CA ARG A 435 -10.80 -24.19 12.08
C ARG A 435 -9.71 -24.51 13.12
N SER A 436 -9.54 -25.79 13.45
CA SER A 436 -8.49 -26.26 14.37
C SER A 436 -7.16 -26.61 13.66
N ILE A 437 -7.12 -26.49 12.33
CA ILE A 437 -5.94 -26.73 11.50
C ILE A 437 -5.32 -25.39 11.09
N THR A 438 -3.98 -25.28 11.07
CA THR A 438 -3.34 -24.06 10.54
C THR A 438 -3.69 -23.87 9.07
N GLN A 439 -4.00 -22.63 8.66
CA GLN A 439 -4.39 -22.32 7.28
C GLN A 439 -3.36 -22.78 6.24
N ALA A 440 -2.08 -22.62 6.56
CA ALA A 440 -0.99 -23.07 5.68
C ALA A 440 -1.01 -24.58 5.47
N SER A 441 -1.17 -25.34 6.56
CA SER A 441 -1.24 -26.81 6.55
C SER A 441 -2.50 -27.31 5.85
N LEU A 442 -3.64 -26.70 6.11
CA LEU A 442 -4.91 -27.01 5.43
C LEU A 442 -4.78 -26.83 3.92
N ARG A 443 -4.34 -25.63 3.47
CA ARG A 443 -4.22 -25.30 2.04
C ARG A 443 -3.14 -26.10 1.33
N ALA A 444 -2.15 -26.63 2.06
CA ALA A 444 -1.18 -27.55 1.51
C ALA A 444 -1.81 -28.88 1.03
N GLN A 445 -2.94 -29.31 1.63
CA GLN A 445 -3.64 -30.53 1.24
C GLN A 445 -4.47 -30.40 -0.04
N PHE A 446 -4.65 -29.19 -0.57
CA PHE A 446 -5.46 -28.92 -1.75
C PHE A 446 -4.62 -28.49 -2.95
N GLY A 447 -4.81 -29.12 -4.10
CA GLY A 447 -4.36 -28.63 -5.40
C GLY A 447 -5.55 -28.03 -6.15
N VAL A 448 -5.43 -26.76 -6.59
CA VAL A 448 -6.54 -26.05 -7.23
C VAL A 448 -6.14 -25.65 -8.66
N VAL A 449 -6.96 -26.02 -9.64
CA VAL A 449 -6.94 -25.46 -11.00
C VAL A 449 -8.19 -24.60 -11.17
N SER A 450 -8.00 -23.29 -11.23
CA SER A 450 -9.09 -22.33 -11.42
C SER A 450 -9.42 -22.15 -12.90
N GLN A 451 -10.63 -21.68 -13.16
CA GLN A 451 -11.13 -21.32 -14.50
C GLN A 451 -10.20 -20.34 -15.23
N GLU A 452 -9.77 -19.30 -14.54
CA GLU A 452 -8.75 -18.37 -15.02
C GLU A 452 -7.41 -18.66 -14.33
N PRO A 453 -6.41 -19.21 -15.06
CA PRO A 453 -5.10 -19.45 -14.49
C PRO A 453 -4.39 -18.16 -14.11
N MET A 454 -4.24 -17.91 -12.82
CA MET A 454 -3.50 -16.76 -12.30
C MET A 454 -1.99 -17.03 -12.33
N LEU A 455 -1.28 -16.39 -13.24
CA LEU A 455 0.17 -16.41 -13.29
C LEU A 455 0.72 -15.11 -12.71
N MET A 456 1.72 -15.25 -11.84
CA MET A 456 2.43 -14.11 -11.26
C MET A 456 3.39 -13.51 -12.29
N HIS A 457 3.64 -12.21 -12.21
CA HIS A 457 4.65 -11.53 -13.03
C HIS A 457 6.07 -11.89 -12.60
N ARG A 458 6.42 -13.16 -12.84
CA ARG A 458 7.69 -13.80 -12.51
C ARG A 458 8.11 -14.71 -13.65
N SER A 459 9.25 -15.39 -13.51
CA SER A 459 9.68 -16.43 -14.46
C SER A 459 8.66 -17.57 -14.56
N ILE A 460 8.65 -18.29 -15.67
CA ILE A 460 7.82 -19.50 -15.82
C ILE A 460 8.25 -20.53 -14.78
N ARG A 461 9.56 -20.66 -14.52
CA ARG A 461 10.12 -21.48 -13.45
C ARG A 461 9.48 -21.18 -12.10
N ASP A 462 9.48 -19.91 -11.67
CA ASP A 462 8.91 -19.50 -10.39
C ASP A 462 7.41 -19.76 -10.32
N ASN A 463 6.71 -19.59 -11.45
CA ASN A 463 5.28 -19.86 -11.52
C ASN A 463 4.96 -21.35 -11.29
N ILE A 464 5.77 -22.26 -11.80
CA ILE A 464 5.60 -23.71 -11.57
C ILE A 464 6.05 -24.07 -10.16
N ALA A 465 7.24 -23.60 -9.74
CA ALA A 465 7.83 -23.86 -8.42
C ALA A 465 6.98 -23.31 -7.26
N TYR A 466 6.07 -22.37 -7.54
CA TYR A 466 5.14 -21.84 -6.51
C TYR A 466 4.25 -22.93 -5.89
N GLY A 467 4.02 -24.04 -6.59
CA GLY A 467 3.30 -25.20 -6.05
C GLY A 467 4.08 -25.93 -4.93
N ARG A 468 5.40 -25.95 -5.02
CA ARG A 468 6.30 -26.56 -4.03
C ARG A 468 7.62 -25.79 -4.00
N PRO A 469 7.79 -24.84 -3.06
CA PRO A 469 9.03 -24.10 -2.88
C PRO A 469 10.20 -25.07 -2.59
N GLY A 470 11.35 -24.84 -3.23
CA GLY A 470 12.53 -25.68 -3.07
C GLY A 470 12.57 -26.92 -3.97
N ALA A 471 11.62 -27.10 -4.90
CA ALA A 471 11.69 -28.15 -5.92
C ALA A 471 12.90 -27.99 -6.82
N SER A 472 13.53 -29.12 -7.21
CA SER A 472 14.68 -29.12 -8.11
C SER A 472 14.26 -28.73 -9.54
N GLU A 473 15.23 -28.37 -10.37
CA GLU A 473 14.98 -28.05 -11.78
C GLU A 473 14.42 -29.25 -12.54
N GLU A 474 14.92 -30.44 -12.26
CA GLU A 474 14.45 -31.68 -12.86
C GLU A 474 13.00 -31.97 -12.51
N GLU A 475 12.58 -31.72 -11.27
CA GLU A 475 11.19 -31.88 -10.82
C GLU A 475 10.27 -30.88 -11.51
N ILE A 476 10.70 -29.62 -11.68
CA ILE A 476 9.95 -28.58 -12.38
C ILE A 476 9.77 -28.97 -13.86
N ILE A 477 10.84 -29.42 -14.52
CA ILE A 477 10.80 -29.87 -15.92
C ILE A 477 9.90 -31.10 -16.06
N ALA A 478 10.02 -32.08 -15.15
CA ALA A 478 9.18 -33.28 -15.15
C ALA A 478 7.68 -32.93 -15.02
N ALA A 479 7.35 -32.01 -14.12
CA ALA A 479 5.99 -31.51 -13.97
C ALA A 479 5.50 -30.79 -15.24
N ALA A 480 6.33 -29.96 -15.85
CA ALA A 480 6.01 -29.27 -17.11
C ALA A 480 5.82 -30.26 -18.28
N ARG A 481 6.61 -31.33 -18.37
CA ARG A 481 6.43 -32.39 -19.38
C ARG A 481 5.11 -33.12 -19.21
N ARG A 482 4.77 -33.50 -17.98
CA ARG A 482 3.48 -34.13 -17.66
C ARG A 482 2.29 -33.22 -18.00
N ALA A 483 2.45 -31.90 -17.86
CA ALA A 483 1.44 -30.91 -18.24
C ALA A 483 1.47 -30.56 -19.74
N ARG A 484 2.28 -31.22 -20.56
CA ARG A 484 2.49 -30.86 -21.98
C ARG A 484 2.90 -29.40 -22.18
N ALA A 485 3.63 -28.83 -21.19
CA ALA A 485 4.05 -27.43 -21.21
C ALA A 485 5.51 -27.26 -21.68
N HIS A 486 6.36 -28.28 -21.55
CA HIS A 486 7.80 -28.20 -21.77
C HIS A 486 8.17 -27.62 -23.13
N GLU A 487 7.58 -28.16 -24.22
CA GLU A 487 7.94 -27.82 -25.60
C GLU A 487 7.69 -26.33 -25.90
N PHE A 488 6.50 -25.82 -25.56
CA PHE A 488 6.22 -24.39 -25.79
C PHE A 488 7.03 -23.49 -24.86
N ILE A 489 7.34 -23.93 -23.61
CA ILE A 489 8.16 -23.14 -22.69
C ILE A 489 9.52 -22.86 -23.32
N LEU A 490 10.15 -23.83 -23.94
CA LEU A 490 11.45 -23.67 -24.60
C LEU A 490 11.43 -22.61 -25.72
N SER A 491 10.29 -22.41 -26.36
CA SER A 491 10.12 -21.42 -27.45
C SER A 491 9.77 -20.00 -26.95
N VAL A 492 9.42 -19.82 -25.67
CA VAL A 492 9.02 -18.52 -25.13
C VAL A 492 10.22 -17.62 -24.91
N SER A 493 10.08 -16.35 -25.28
CA SER A 493 11.02 -15.27 -24.93
C SER A 493 10.30 -14.01 -24.50
N ASP A 494 10.88 -13.28 -23.55
CA ASP A 494 10.33 -12.02 -23.08
C ASP A 494 11.06 -10.81 -23.73
N PRO A 495 10.52 -9.58 -23.62
CA PRO A 495 11.13 -8.39 -24.20
C PRO A 495 12.52 -8.04 -23.70
N ARG A 496 12.96 -8.63 -22.56
CA ARG A 496 14.31 -8.46 -22.01
C ARG A 496 15.29 -9.53 -22.51
N GLY A 497 14.86 -10.40 -23.43
CA GLY A 497 15.70 -11.46 -24.04
C GLY A 497 15.86 -12.72 -23.18
N ARG A 498 15.15 -12.86 -22.03
CA ARG A 498 15.15 -14.09 -21.25
C ARG A 498 14.31 -15.15 -21.95
N ARG A 499 14.75 -16.40 -21.95
CA ARG A 499 14.17 -17.49 -22.74
C ARG A 499 13.78 -18.68 -21.87
N GLY A 500 12.86 -19.48 -22.37
CA GLY A 500 12.46 -20.75 -21.76
C GLY A 500 11.87 -20.55 -20.36
N TYR A 501 12.32 -21.35 -19.41
CA TYR A 501 11.87 -21.28 -18.02
C TYR A 501 12.18 -19.97 -17.33
N ASP A 502 13.18 -19.21 -17.78
CA ASP A 502 13.58 -17.94 -17.20
C ASP A 502 12.83 -16.74 -17.81
N ALA A 503 12.04 -16.97 -18.88
CA ALA A 503 11.16 -15.94 -19.44
C ALA A 503 10.10 -15.52 -18.41
N HIS A 504 9.95 -14.20 -18.20
CA HIS A 504 8.93 -13.66 -17.29
C HIS A 504 7.58 -13.57 -17.98
N VAL A 505 6.55 -14.01 -17.30
CA VAL A 505 5.17 -13.84 -17.74
C VAL A 505 4.77 -12.41 -17.45
N GLY A 506 4.15 -11.71 -18.42
CA GLY A 506 3.65 -10.35 -18.26
C GLY A 506 2.46 -10.28 -17.30
N GLU A 507 2.05 -9.07 -16.93
CA GLU A 507 0.85 -8.85 -16.13
C GLU A 507 -0.32 -9.62 -16.76
N ARG A 508 -0.99 -10.48 -15.97
CA ARG A 508 -2.02 -11.42 -16.40
C ARG A 508 -1.56 -12.48 -17.44
N GLY A 509 -0.25 -12.68 -17.61
CA GLY A 509 0.27 -13.64 -18.59
C GLY A 509 -0.01 -13.27 -20.04
N VAL A 510 -0.05 -12.00 -20.38
CA VAL A 510 -0.50 -11.45 -21.69
C VAL A 510 0.27 -12.03 -22.89
N LYS A 511 1.50 -12.53 -22.70
CA LYS A 511 2.32 -13.13 -23.77
C LYS A 511 2.05 -14.60 -24.04
N LEU A 512 1.21 -15.23 -23.22
CA LEU A 512 0.85 -16.63 -23.33
C LEU A 512 -0.61 -16.76 -23.76
N SER A 513 -0.92 -17.76 -24.61
CA SER A 513 -2.31 -18.10 -24.92
C SER A 513 -3.05 -18.62 -23.67
N GLY A 514 -4.38 -18.65 -23.69
CA GLY A 514 -5.20 -19.21 -22.61
C GLY A 514 -4.76 -20.63 -22.25
N GLY A 515 -4.59 -21.48 -23.27
CA GLY A 515 -4.14 -22.86 -23.11
C GLY A 515 -2.70 -23.00 -22.59
N GLN A 516 -1.79 -22.11 -22.96
CA GLN A 516 -0.42 -22.09 -22.41
C GLN A 516 -0.42 -21.72 -20.92
N ARG A 517 -1.21 -20.71 -20.53
CA ARG A 517 -1.37 -20.34 -19.12
C ARG A 517 -1.93 -21.50 -18.29
N GLN A 518 -2.92 -22.19 -18.82
CA GLN A 518 -3.56 -23.31 -18.15
C GLN A 518 -2.61 -24.49 -17.96
N ARG A 519 -1.79 -24.82 -18.96
CA ARG A 519 -0.74 -25.87 -18.84
C ARG A 519 0.30 -25.55 -17.77
N ILE A 520 0.68 -24.28 -17.62
CA ILE A 520 1.58 -23.86 -16.53
C ILE A 520 0.90 -24.04 -15.16
N ALA A 521 -0.38 -23.68 -15.03
CA ALA A 521 -1.15 -23.90 -13.80
C ALA A 521 -1.29 -25.38 -13.46
N ILE A 522 -1.51 -26.23 -14.46
CA ILE A 522 -1.53 -27.70 -14.31
C ILE A 522 -0.14 -28.22 -13.88
N ALA A 523 0.94 -27.72 -14.47
CA ALA A 523 2.31 -28.10 -14.06
C ALA A 523 2.57 -27.73 -12.58
N ARG A 524 2.14 -26.54 -12.14
CA ARG A 524 2.18 -26.09 -10.73
C ARG A 524 1.46 -27.07 -9.81
N MET A 525 0.27 -27.53 -10.22
CA MET A 525 -0.55 -28.46 -9.44
C MET A 525 0.08 -29.86 -9.39
N ILE A 526 0.63 -30.35 -10.52
CA ILE A 526 1.36 -31.62 -10.59
C ILE A 526 2.55 -31.61 -9.62
N LEU A 527 3.31 -30.51 -9.61
CA LEU A 527 4.47 -30.34 -8.74
C LEU A 527 4.08 -30.31 -7.25
N LYS A 528 2.93 -29.70 -6.94
CA LYS A 528 2.42 -29.64 -5.56
C LYS A 528 2.04 -31.01 -5.00
N ASP A 529 1.55 -31.92 -5.83
CA ASP A 529 1.13 -33.30 -5.50
C ASP A 529 0.22 -33.40 -4.26
N ALA A 530 -0.78 -32.52 -4.18
CA ALA A 530 -1.75 -32.50 -3.09
C ALA A 530 -2.67 -33.73 -3.12
N PRO A 531 -3.14 -34.25 -1.94
CA PRO A 531 -4.06 -35.40 -1.87
C PRO A 531 -5.49 -35.08 -2.31
N ILE A 532 -5.91 -33.80 -2.24
CA ILE A 532 -7.24 -33.36 -2.67
C ILE A 532 -7.07 -32.42 -3.85
N LEU A 533 -7.81 -32.64 -4.93
CA LEU A 533 -7.80 -31.82 -6.14
C LEU A 533 -9.13 -31.07 -6.30
N ILE A 534 -9.07 -29.79 -6.59
CA ILE A 534 -10.18 -28.95 -6.96
C ILE A 534 -9.98 -28.52 -8.40
N LEU A 535 -10.93 -28.87 -9.26
CA LEU A 535 -10.91 -28.57 -10.68
C LEU A 535 -12.11 -27.66 -11.02
N ASP A 536 -11.82 -26.40 -11.33
CA ASP A 536 -12.86 -25.43 -11.74
C ASP A 536 -12.67 -25.12 -13.22
N GLU A 537 -13.53 -25.70 -14.10
CA GLU A 537 -13.48 -25.53 -15.56
C GLU A 537 -12.09 -25.68 -16.21
N ALA A 538 -11.31 -26.65 -15.77
CA ALA A 538 -9.89 -26.79 -16.12
C ALA A 538 -9.58 -26.92 -17.63
N THR A 539 -10.57 -26.97 -18.53
CA THR A 539 -10.37 -27.16 -19.98
C THR A 539 -11.10 -26.17 -20.90
N SER A 540 -11.78 -25.16 -20.36
CA SER A 540 -12.67 -24.28 -21.12
C SER A 540 -12.00 -23.40 -22.20
N ALA A 541 -10.69 -23.17 -22.12
CA ALA A 541 -9.92 -22.25 -22.98
C ALA A 541 -8.94 -22.96 -23.93
N LEU A 542 -9.15 -24.26 -24.23
CA LEU A 542 -8.19 -25.08 -24.98
C LEU A 542 -8.69 -25.42 -26.37
N ASP A 543 -7.78 -25.51 -27.35
CA ASP A 543 -8.00 -26.10 -28.65
C ASP A 543 -8.27 -27.61 -28.51
N SER A 544 -9.11 -28.19 -29.38
CA SER A 544 -9.62 -29.59 -29.28
C SER A 544 -8.51 -30.64 -29.15
N ASP A 545 -7.40 -30.50 -29.88
CA ASP A 545 -6.28 -31.47 -29.84
C ASP A 545 -5.49 -31.37 -28.52
N VAL A 546 -5.35 -30.17 -27.98
CA VAL A 546 -4.68 -29.91 -26.71
C VAL A 546 -5.58 -30.32 -25.54
N GLU A 547 -6.89 -30.19 -25.69
CA GLU A 547 -7.88 -30.59 -24.70
C GLU A 547 -7.83 -32.09 -24.41
N ALA A 548 -7.83 -32.94 -25.46
CA ALA A 548 -7.75 -34.39 -25.30
C ALA A 548 -6.49 -34.81 -24.50
N ALA A 549 -5.32 -34.27 -24.86
CA ALA A 549 -4.07 -34.56 -24.19
C ALA A 549 -4.03 -34.06 -22.72
N ILE A 550 -4.71 -32.98 -22.41
CA ILE A 550 -4.82 -32.45 -21.04
C ILE A 550 -5.83 -33.27 -20.22
N GLN A 551 -6.93 -33.72 -20.83
CA GLN A 551 -7.90 -34.60 -20.17
C GLN A 551 -7.26 -35.94 -19.76
N GLU A 552 -6.42 -36.54 -20.60
CA GLU A 552 -5.64 -37.75 -20.24
C GLU A 552 -4.72 -37.49 -19.04
N ASN A 553 -4.00 -36.36 -19.03
CA ASN A 553 -3.11 -36.00 -17.95
C ASN A 553 -3.87 -35.68 -16.65
N LEU A 554 -5.03 -35.03 -16.74
CA LEU A 554 -5.92 -34.78 -15.59
C LEU A 554 -6.48 -36.09 -15.04
N ALA A 555 -6.89 -37.03 -15.91
CA ALA A 555 -7.37 -38.36 -15.49
C ALA A 555 -6.26 -39.13 -14.73
N ALA A 556 -5.03 -39.11 -15.25
CA ALA A 556 -3.90 -39.71 -14.56
C ALA A 556 -3.58 -39.02 -13.21
N LEU A 557 -3.80 -37.72 -13.12
CA LEU A 557 -3.54 -36.93 -11.92
C LEU A 557 -4.59 -37.17 -10.83
N MET A 558 -5.83 -37.48 -11.23
CA MET A 558 -6.94 -37.80 -10.34
C MET A 558 -6.82 -39.19 -9.69
N GLN A 559 -6.02 -40.11 -10.25
CA GLN A 559 -5.88 -41.46 -9.71
C GLN A 559 -5.38 -41.45 -8.28
N GLY A 560 -6.13 -42.11 -7.39
CA GLY A 560 -5.81 -42.26 -5.96
C GLY A 560 -5.95 -40.97 -5.14
N LYS A 561 -6.57 -39.93 -5.69
CA LYS A 561 -6.81 -38.66 -4.99
C LYS A 561 -8.30 -38.36 -4.87
N THR A 562 -8.66 -37.65 -3.82
CA THR A 562 -10.01 -37.08 -3.69
C THR A 562 -10.15 -35.92 -4.66
N VAL A 563 -11.24 -35.87 -5.43
CA VAL A 563 -11.45 -34.85 -6.46
C VAL A 563 -12.80 -34.17 -6.26
N ILE A 564 -12.78 -32.83 -6.28
CA ILE A 564 -13.99 -31.99 -6.36
C ILE A 564 -13.91 -31.21 -7.68
N ALA A 565 -14.76 -31.56 -8.63
CA ALA A 565 -14.84 -30.87 -9.91
C ALA A 565 -16.08 -29.97 -9.96
N ILE A 566 -15.89 -28.68 -10.27
CA ILE A 566 -16.99 -27.81 -10.72
C ILE A 566 -17.06 -27.94 -12.23
N ALA A 567 -18.09 -28.61 -12.70
CA ALA A 567 -18.13 -29.02 -14.09
C ALA A 567 -19.12 -28.17 -14.89
N HIS A 568 -18.60 -27.61 -15.97
CA HIS A 568 -19.38 -26.93 -17.01
C HIS A 568 -19.37 -27.73 -18.35
N ARG A 569 -18.48 -28.75 -18.48
CA ARG A 569 -18.43 -29.63 -19.66
C ARG A 569 -18.87 -31.05 -19.34
N LEU A 570 -19.73 -31.55 -20.17
CA LEU A 570 -20.38 -32.85 -20.02
C LEU A 570 -19.40 -34.04 -20.04
N SER A 571 -18.34 -33.96 -20.84
CA SER A 571 -17.33 -35.02 -20.98
C SER A 571 -16.56 -35.26 -19.67
N THR A 572 -16.33 -34.21 -18.89
CA THR A 572 -15.63 -34.27 -17.61
C THR A 572 -16.53 -34.87 -16.52
N ILE A 573 -17.84 -34.62 -16.58
CA ILE A 573 -18.82 -35.08 -15.59
C ILE A 573 -19.03 -36.59 -15.66
N ALA A 574 -19.13 -37.15 -16.86
CA ALA A 574 -19.46 -38.55 -17.07
C ALA A 574 -18.41 -39.54 -16.53
N ALA A 575 -17.18 -39.06 -16.29
CA ALA A 575 -16.05 -39.87 -15.80
C ALA A 575 -15.89 -39.84 -14.28
N LEU A 576 -16.76 -39.12 -13.53
CA LEU A 576 -16.67 -38.99 -12.10
C LEU A 576 -17.59 -39.98 -11.38
N ASP A 577 -17.22 -40.33 -10.13
CA ASP A 577 -17.88 -41.41 -9.40
C ASP A 577 -19.27 -41.02 -8.92
N ARG A 578 -19.48 -39.73 -8.53
CA ARG A 578 -20.74 -39.21 -8.00
C ARG A 578 -20.95 -37.74 -8.37
N LEU A 579 -22.19 -37.39 -8.68
CA LEU A 579 -22.62 -36.05 -9.03
C LEU A 579 -23.51 -35.49 -7.93
N ILE A 580 -23.25 -34.27 -7.52
CA ILE A 580 -24.03 -33.52 -6.52
C ILE A 580 -24.64 -32.32 -7.24
N VAL A 581 -25.94 -32.35 -7.38
CA VAL A 581 -26.70 -31.26 -8.00
C VAL A 581 -27.10 -30.26 -6.95
N ILE A 582 -26.67 -29.01 -7.15
CA ILE A 582 -26.88 -27.93 -6.19
C ILE A 582 -27.79 -26.90 -6.83
N ASP A 583 -28.82 -26.51 -6.11
CA ASP A 583 -29.69 -25.40 -6.47
C ASP A 583 -30.00 -24.58 -5.22
N GLU A 584 -29.94 -23.24 -5.35
CA GLU A 584 -30.16 -22.30 -4.24
C GLU A 584 -29.40 -22.64 -2.94
N GLY A 585 -28.16 -23.13 -3.06
CA GLY A 585 -27.30 -23.46 -1.93
C GLY A 585 -27.62 -24.77 -1.20
N ARG A 586 -28.45 -25.62 -1.77
CA ARG A 586 -28.87 -26.92 -1.22
C ARG A 586 -28.60 -28.05 -2.20
N ILE A 587 -28.38 -29.26 -1.73
CA ILE A 587 -28.33 -30.47 -2.53
C ILE A 587 -29.75 -30.85 -2.93
N VAL A 588 -30.06 -30.91 -4.23
CA VAL A 588 -31.36 -31.28 -4.75
C VAL A 588 -31.38 -32.68 -5.36
N GLU A 589 -30.27 -33.13 -5.93
CA GLU A 589 -30.11 -34.48 -6.49
C GLU A 589 -28.70 -34.98 -6.24
N GLU A 590 -28.54 -36.28 -6.07
CA GLU A 590 -27.27 -36.95 -5.85
C GLU A 590 -27.29 -38.36 -6.45
N GLY A 591 -26.27 -38.74 -7.21
CA GLY A 591 -26.17 -40.03 -7.85
C GLY A 591 -25.12 -40.11 -8.94
N THR A 592 -25.05 -41.20 -9.66
CA THR A 592 -24.22 -41.36 -10.85
C THR A 592 -24.84 -40.64 -12.05
N HIS A 593 -24.08 -40.41 -13.08
CA HIS A 593 -24.56 -39.83 -14.35
C HIS A 593 -25.77 -40.56 -14.90
N ALA A 594 -25.73 -41.90 -14.96
CA ALA A 594 -26.79 -42.72 -15.52
C ALA A 594 -28.09 -42.63 -14.70
N GLU A 595 -27.99 -42.67 -13.37
CA GLU A 595 -29.11 -42.56 -12.47
C GLU A 595 -29.81 -41.21 -12.56
N LEU A 596 -29.05 -40.12 -12.59
CA LEU A 596 -29.60 -38.75 -12.65
C LEU A 596 -30.20 -38.40 -14.03
N VAL A 597 -29.65 -38.94 -15.12
CA VAL A 597 -30.28 -38.80 -16.46
C VAL A 597 -31.61 -39.57 -16.50
N ALA A 598 -31.65 -40.80 -15.91
CA ALA A 598 -32.86 -41.61 -15.89
C ALA A 598 -33.95 -41.01 -14.97
N ALA A 599 -33.56 -40.33 -13.88
CA ALA A 599 -34.48 -39.66 -12.96
C ALA A 599 -35.24 -38.48 -13.58
N GLY A 600 -34.75 -37.90 -14.70
CA GLY A 600 -35.42 -36.82 -15.43
C GLY A 600 -35.50 -35.47 -14.66
N GLY A 601 -34.70 -35.28 -13.62
CA GLY A 601 -34.72 -34.11 -12.76
C GLY A 601 -33.94 -32.90 -13.34
N LEU A 602 -33.45 -32.04 -12.44
CA LEU A 602 -32.70 -30.83 -12.81
C LEU A 602 -31.43 -31.17 -13.64
N TYR A 603 -30.69 -32.21 -13.20
CA TYR A 603 -29.52 -32.68 -13.91
C TYR A 603 -29.82 -33.09 -15.36
N ALA A 604 -30.87 -33.89 -15.57
CA ALA A 604 -31.26 -34.33 -16.88
C ALA A 604 -31.67 -33.15 -17.78
N GLN A 605 -32.31 -32.12 -17.22
CA GLN A 605 -32.66 -30.90 -17.98
C GLN A 605 -31.40 -30.13 -18.38
N LEU A 606 -30.41 -29.94 -17.48
CA LEU A 606 -29.13 -29.29 -17.76
C LEU A 606 -28.34 -30.07 -18.80
N TRP A 607 -28.32 -31.41 -18.68
CA TRP A 607 -27.70 -32.31 -19.65
C TRP A 607 -28.31 -32.17 -21.05
N LYS A 608 -29.63 -32.21 -21.16
CA LYS A 608 -30.37 -32.09 -22.45
C LYS A 608 -30.10 -30.72 -23.13
N ARG A 609 -30.02 -29.65 -22.36
CA ARG A 609 -29.71 -28.32 -22.91
C ARG A 609 -28.30 -28.25 -23.50
N GLN A 610 -27.33 -28.90 -22.88
CA GLN A 610 -25.94 -28.87 -23.34
C GLN A 610 -25.67 -29.92 -24.44
N SER A 611 -26.28 -31.10 -24.38
CA SER A 611 -26.14 -32.16 -25.39
C SER A 611 -26.99 -31.91 -26.63
N GLY A 612 -28.10 -31.18 -26.53
CA GLY A 612 -28.98 -30.86 -27.64
C GLY A 612 -28.34 -30.04 -28.76
N GLY A 613 -27.30 -29.23 -28.44
CA GLY A 613 -26.49 -28.55 -29.46
C GLY A 613 -25.61 -29.51 -30.30
N PHE A 614 -25.05 -30.52 -29.66
CA PHE A 614 -24.18 -31.52 -30.32
C PHE A 614 -24.94 -32.51 -31.21
N LEU A 615 -26.18 -32.83 -30.84
CA LEU A 615 -27.03 -33.72 -31.64
C LEU A 615 -27.61 -33.01 -32.88
N ALA A 616 -27.88 -31.71 -32.76
CA ALA A 616 -28.34 -30.92 -33.92
C ALA A 616 -27.23 -30.72 -34.98
N GLU A 617 -25.98 -30.59 -34.59
CA GLU A 617 -24.84 -30.52 -35.54
C GLU A 617 -24.55 -31.88 -36.20
N ARG A 618 -24.73 -33.01 -35.51
CA ARG A 618 -24.60 -34.34 -36.13
C ARG A 618 -25.73 -34.69 -37.10
N LEU A 619 -26.97 -34.31 -36.82
CA LEU A 619 -28.12 -34.50 -37.71
C LEU A 619 -28.14 -33.51 -38.88
N ALA A 620 -27.38 -32.43 -38.83
CA ALA A 620 -27.21 -31.50 -39.95
C ALA A 620 -26.01 -31.85 -40.84
N ALA A 621 -25.19 -32.80 -40.43
CA ALA A 621 -24.00 -33.30 -41.17
C ALA A 621 -24.24 -34.68 -41.83
N GLU A 622 -25.42 -35.34 -41.60
CA GLU A 622 -25.97 -36.46 -42.37
C GLU A 622 -27.07 -35.94 -43.34
#